data_89a00ae97f11f96f09260c2baaa9469a
#
_entry.id   89a00ae97f11f96f09260c2baaa9469a
#
_cell.length_a   1.000
_cell.length_b   1.000
_cell.length_c   1.000
_cell.angle_alpha   90.00
_cell.angle_beta   90.00
_cell.angle_gamma   90.00
#
_symmetry.space_group_name_H-M   'P 1'
#
loop_
_entity.id
_entity.type
_entity.pdbx_description
1 polymer ?
#
loop_
_entity_poly.entity_id
_entity_poly.type
_entity_poly.pdbx_seq_one_letter_code
_entity_poly.pdbx_strand_id
1 'polypeptide(L)'
;MSHHQVDILVVGAGAAGLMAARDLAQVGKSVLVLEARDRLGGRIHTFTSPEFSQPVELGAEFMHGEVPLTRELLREAGTTYRDPDGKNYEVGRGQAQETGDYMEDLPLLLEKLHALSHDMTLTAFLNQYFPEDQYQLLREQAIRFAEGYDAADSHRASVFALRDEWSAGGAEDSPRPVGGYGTMLALLAQQLQAAGGQLALGTVVQAVHWQPGHVVVHCDQDRRYEASQVVLTLPLGIWQAEAGSPGYLAFEPELPAKRTAAAAMGFGAIIKVLLEFDEAFWEQASPNLAQPLPDLGFLFSDAPIPTWWAQLPDPRPLLTGWLGGPAATKRRETPDAAIIEEALES
;
A
#
# COMPACT_ATOMS: atom_id res chain seq x y z
N MET A 1 23.98 19.64 -24.07
CA MET A 1 23.28 19.36 -22.79
C MET A 1 22.16 20.39 -22.68
N SER A 2 20.90 19.99 -22.80
CA SER A 2 19.78 20.92 -22.64
C SER A 2 19.62 21.19 -21.14
N HIS A 3 19.89 22.42 -20.72
CA HIS A 3 19.57 22.89 -19.36
C HIS A 3 18.06 23.09 -19.26
N HIS A 4 17.37 22.17 -18.62
CA HIS A 4 15.98 22.39 -18.25
C HIS A 4 15.94 23.10 -16.90
N GLN A 5 15.71 24.41 -16.93
CA GLN A 5 15.51 25.19 -15.72
C GLN A 5 13.99 25.43 -15.52
N VAL A 6 13.47 25.04 -14.38
CA VAL A 6 12.08 25.25 -13.96
C VAL A 6 12.02 25.91 -12.58
N ASP A 7 10.87 26.40 -12.17
CA ASP A 7 10.72 26.90 -10.80
C ASP A 7 10.83 25.77 -9.78
N ILE A 8 10.16 24.64 -10.08
CA ILE A 8 10.03 23.53 -9.12
C ILE A 8 10.25 22.18 -9.81
N LEU A 9 11.12 21.37 -9.24
CA LEU A 9 11.21 19.95 -9.54
C LEU A 9 10.38 19.17 -8.52
N VAL A 10 9.64 18.16 -8.98
CA VAL A 10 8.94 17.19 -8.12
C VAL A 10 9.54 15.82 -8.38
N VAL A 11 10.03 15.16 -7.36
CA VAL A 11 10.63 13.82 -7.47
C VAL A 11 9.62 12.78 -6.98
N GLY A 12 9.15 11.98 -7.93
CA GLY A 12 8.13 10.96 -7.77
C GLY A 12 6.79 11.35 -8.39
N ALA A 13 6.27 10.51 -9.29
CA ALA A 13 4.95 10.65 -9.92
C ALA A 13 3.89 9.72 -9.30
N GLY A 14 3.96 9.50 -7.98
CA GLY A 14 2.86 8.95 -7.20
C GLY A 14 1.74 9.96 -7.02
N ALA A 15 0.62 9.58 -6.40
CA ALA A 15 -0.52 10.47 -6.17
C ALA A 15 -0.13 11.80 -5.53
N ALA A 16 0.71 11.78 -4.48
CA ALA A 16 1.16 12.99 -3.79
C ALA A 16 2.00 13.91 -4.69
N GLY A 17 2.91 13.34 -5.50
CA GLY A 17 3.74 14.11 -6.42
C GLY A 17 2.95 14.73 -7.56
N LEU A 18 2.04 13.96 -8.16
CA LEU A 18 1.16 14.45 -9.22
C LEU A 18 0.23 15.56 -8.70
N MET A 19 -0.34 15.37 -7.50
CA MET A 19 -1.19 16.38 -6.86
C MET A 19 -0.42 17.67 -6.61
N ALA A 20 0.74 17.60 -5.96
CA ALA A 20 1.58 18.78 -5.70
C ALA A 20 2.01 19.48 -6.99
N ALA A 21 2.42 18.72 -8.01
CA ALA A 21 2.84 19.26 -9.29
C ALA A 21 1.68 19.97 -10.03
N ARG A 22 0.49 19.36 -10.03
CA ARG A 22 -0.71 19.96 -10.61
C ARG A 22 -1.03 21.31 -9.94
N ASP A 23 -1.11 21.32 -8.62
CA ASP A 23 -1.49 22.52 -7.88
C ASP A 23 -0.49 23.66 -8.08
N LEU A 24 0.81 23.34 -8.08
CA LEU A 24 1.87 24.30 -8.36
C LEU A 24 1.80 24.84 -9.80
N ALA A 25 1.54 23.99 -10.78
CA ALA A 25 1.40 24.41 -12.17
C ALA A 25 0.15 25.29 -12.36
N GLN A 26 -0.96 24.97 -11.71
CA GLN A 26 -2.19 25.76 -11.78
C GLN A 26 -2.05 27.18 -11.22
N VAL A 27 -1.13 27.39 -10.27
CA VAL A 27 -0.81 28.74 -9.77
C VAL A 27 0.33 29.41 -10.56
N GLY A 28 0.65 28.89 -11.75
CA GLY A 28 1.56 29.52 -12.71
C GLY A 28 3.04 29.22 -12.49
N LYS A 29 3.40 28.19 -11.70
CA LYS A 29 4.79 27.74 -11.58
C LYS A 29 5.16 26.84 -12.76
N SER A 30 6.37 26.98 -13.27
CA SER A 30 6.95 26.01 -14.19
C SER A 30 7.39 24.78 -13.38
N VAL A 31 6.78 23.62 -13.67
CA VAL A 31 6.97 22.38 -12.89
C VAL A 31 7.41 21.24 -13.80
N LEU A 32 8.42 20.49 -13.36
CA LEU A 32 8.82 19.23 -13.98
C LEU A 32 8.80 18.12 -12.92
N VAL A 33 8.06 17.04 -13.21
CA VAL A 33 8.04 15.82 -12.39
C VAL A 33 9.02 14.82 -12.95
N LEU A 34 9.88 14.28 -12.09
CA LEU A 34 10.84 13.22 -12.41
C LEU A 34 10.37 11.92 -11.77
N GLU A 35 10.15 10.89 -12.56
CA GLU A 35 9.70 9.56 -12.11
C GLU A 35 10.66 8.48 -12.58
N ALA A 36 11.10 7.64 -11.65
CA ALA A 36 12.08 6.59 -11.91
C ALA A 36 11.53 5.48 -12.82
N ARG A 37 10.23 5.17 -12.71
CA ARG A 37 9.58 4.14 -13.53
C ARG A 37 9.10 4.72 -14.86
N ASP A 38 8.73 3.83 -15.76
CA ASP A 38 8.07 4.14 -17.03
C ASP A 38 6.55 4.37 -16.90
N ARG A 39 6.03 4.37 -15.66
CA ARG A 39 4.63 4.55 -15.31
C ARG A 39 4.40 5.52 -14.16
N LEU A 40 3.20 6.06 -14.07
CA LEU A 40 2.71 6.85 -12.96
C LEU A 40 2.25 5.97 -11.78
N GLY A 41 1.98 6.59 -10.63
CA GLY A 41 1.21 6.04 -9.53
C GLY A 41 2.02 5.57 -8.33
N GLY A 42 3.28 5.21 -8.53
CA GLY A 42 4.09 4.70 -7.42
C GLY A 42 3.51 3.42 -6.81
N ARG A 43 2.95 3.49 -5.58
CA ARG A 43 2.27 2.39 -4.88
C ARG A 43 0.84 2.13 -5.37
N ILE A 44 0.28 2.98 -6.18
CA ILE A 44 -0.91 2.71 -7.00
C ILE A 44 -0.44 2.12 -8.31
N HIS A 45 -1.04 1.00 -8.73
CA HIS A 45 -0.70 0.34 -9.98
C HIS A 45 -1.90 -0.42 -10.54
N THR A 46 -2.77 0.30 -11.22
CA THR A 46 -3.81 -0.31 -12.06
C THR A 46 -3.14 -0.93 -13.29
N PHE A 47 -3.20 -2.23 -13.41
CA PHE A 47 -2.53 -3.01 -14.45
C PHE A 47 -3.55 -3.55 -15.44
N THR A 48 -3.26 -3.39 -16.73
CA THR A 48 -4.06 -3.93 -17.82
C THR A 48 -3.19 -4.88 -18.63
N SER A 49 -3.63 -6.13 -18.74
CA SER A 49 -2.97 -7.17 -19.51
C SER A 49 -4.03 -8.05 -20.17
N PRO A 50 -3.75 -8.63 -21.34
CA PRO A 50 -4.64 -9.62 -21.96
C PRO A 50 -4.78 -10.92 -21.15
N GLU A 51 -3.94 -11.11 -20.13
CA GLU A 51 -4.01 -12.24 -19.18
C GLU A 51 -5.16 -12.09 -18.18
N PHE A 52 -5.69 -10.88 -17.99
CA PHE A 52 -6.82 -10.60 -17.13
C PHE A 52 -8.01 -10.10 -17.94
N SER A 53 -9.20 -10.52 -17.56
CA SER A 53 -10.45 -10.14 -18.24
C SER A 53 -10.77 -8.65 -18.16
N GLN A 54 -10.26 -7.97 -17.11
CA GLN A 54 -10.42 -6.54 -16.86
C GLN A 54 -9.15 -6.01 -16.14
N PRO A 55 -8.97 -4.68 -16.03
CA PRO A 55 -7.89 -4.11 -15.23
C PRO A 55 -7.90 -4.62 -13.78
N VAL A 56 -6.71 -4.83 -13.22
CA VAL A 56 -6.52 -5.29 -11.85
C VAL A 56 -5.61 -4.33 -11.08
N GLU A 57 -5.75 -4.29 -9.77
CA GLU A 57 -4.87 -3.48 -8.91
C GLU A 57 -3.71 -4.33 -8.36
N LEU A 58 -2.51 -4.08 -8.87
CA LEU A 58 -1.26 -4.66 -8.32
C LEU A 58 -0.76 -3.89 -7.09
N GLY A 59 -1.26 -2.69 -6.87
CA GLY A 59 -0.95 -1.83 -5.74
C GLY A 59 -2.14 -1.65 -4.80
N ALA A 60 -2.34 -0.40 -4.36
CA ALA A 60 -3.48 -0.02 -3.52
C ALA A 60 -4.80 -0.35 -4.22
N GLU A 61 -5.73 -0.93 -3.47
CA GLU A 61 -7.03 -1.37 -3.97
C GLU A 61 -8.18 -0.72 -3.19
N PHE A 62 -8.06 -0.67 -1.87
CA PHE A 62 -9.10 -0.14 -0.99
C PHE A 62 -8.86 1.32 -0.60
N MET A 63 -9.93 2.01 -0.25
CA MET A 63 -9.90 3.30 0.44
C MET A 63 -10.21 3.07 1.91
N HIS A 64 -9.23 3.25 2.79
CA HIS A 64 -9.43 3.10 4.23
C HIS A 64 -9.79 4.44 4.86
N GLY A 65 -10.92 4.49 5.55
CA GLY A 65 -11.45 5.69 6.19
C GLY A 65 -12.09 6.69 5.21
N GLU A 66 -12.35 7.91 5.68
CA GLU A 66 -13.13 8.90 4.91
C GLU A 66 -12.43 9.44 3.66
N VAL A 67 -11.13 9.60 3.68
CA VAL A 67 -10.25 10.07 2.57
C VAL A 67 -10.91 11.05 1.58
N PRO A 68 -11.42 12.21 2.06
CA PRO A 68 -12.30 13.08 1.28
C PRO A 68 -11.65 13.58 -0.02
N LEU A 69 -10.35 13.86 0.00
CA LEU A 69 -9.62 14.30 -1.19
C LEU A 69 -9.55 13.22 -2.26
N THR A 70 -9.31 11.97 -1.87
CA THR A 70 -9.30 10.84 -2.81
C THR A 70 -10.68 10.63 -3.43
N ARG A 71 -11.73 10.69 -2.62
CA ARG A 71 -13.13 10.59 -3.11
C ARG A 71 -13.49 11.73 -4.07
N GLU A 72 -13.04 12.95 -3.81
CA GLU A 72 -13.23 14.09 -4.72
C GLU A 72 -12.52 13.89 -6.05
N LEU A 73 -11.25 13.48 -6.04
CA LEU A 73 -10.48 13.21 -7.25
C LEU A 73 -11.06 12.07 -8.09
N LEU A 74 -11.54 11.00 -7.47
CA LEU A 74 -12.24 9.91 -8.16
C LEU A 74 -13.52 10.44 -8.82
N ARG A 75 -14.31 11.23 -8.10
CA ARG A 75 -15.52 11.86 -8.66
C ARG A 75 -15.20 12.77 -9.85
N GLU A 76 -14.14 13.57 -9.77
CA GLU A 76 -13.68 14.41 -10.89
C GLU A 76 -13.21 13.57 -12.08
N ALA A 77 -12.59 12.41 -11.82
CA ALA A 77 -12.17 11.46 -12.83
C ALA A 77 -13.34 10.66 -13.43
N GLY A 78 -14.60 10.89 -12.96
CA GLY A 78 -15.77 10.15 -13.39
C GLY A 78 -15.80 8.70 -12.88
N THR A 79 -15.03 8.37 -11.86
CA THR A 79 -14.95 7.05 -11.25
C THR A 79 -15.83 6.98 -10.02
N THR A 80 -16.68 5.95 -9.96
CA THR A 80 -17.43 5.59 -8.77
C THR A 80 -16.63 4.62 -7.90
N TYR A 81 -17.11 4.35 -6.70
CA TYR A 81 -16.55 3.32 -5.83
C TYR A 81 -17.68 2.48 -5.24
N ARG A 82 -17.34 1.28 -4.80
CA ARG A 82 -18.27 0.31 -4.22
C ARG A 82 -17.67 -0.26 -2.95
N ASP A 83 -18.53 -0.46 -1.95
CA ASP A 83 -18.16 -1.20 -0.77
C ASP A 83 -17.89 -2.66 -1.14
N PRO A 84 -16.90 -3.31 -0.51
CA PRO A 84 -16.76 -4.75 -0.61
C PRO A 84 -18.03 -5.40 -0.09
N ASP A 85 -18.42 -6.48 -0.72
CA ASP A 85 -19.59 -7.27 -0.35
C ASP A 85 -19.16 -8.71 -0.12
N GLY A 86 -20.08 -9.52 0.41
CA GLY A 86 -19.86 -10.94 0.63
C GLY A 86 -19.60 -11.28 2.09
N LYS A 87 -19.32 -12.56 2.30
CA LYS A 87 -19.13 -13.18 3.60
C LYS A 87 -17.66 -13.40 3.91
N ASN A 88 -17.33 -13.29 5.17
CA ASN A 88 -15.99 -13.62 5.65
C ASN A 88 -15.96 -15.07 6.11
N TYR A 89 -14.90 -15.77 5.75
CA TYR A 89 -14.66 -17.15 6.16
C TYR A 89 -13.30 -17.27 6.84
N GLU A 90 -13.22 -18.12 7.84
CA GLU A 90 -11.95 -18.52 8.46
C GLU A 90 -11.78 -20.05 8.33
N VAL A 91 -10.62 -20.48 7.85
CA VAL A 91 -10.26 -21.89 7.77
C VAL A 91 -9.52 -22.29 9.02
N GLY A 92 -10.17 -23.09 9.85
CA GLY A 92 -9.58 -23.71 11.02
C GLY A 92 -9.68 -25.23 10.97
N ARG A 93 -8.57 -25.95 11.22
CA ARG A 93 -8.52 -27.43 11.24
C ARG A 93 -9.08 -28.11 9.98
N GLY A 94 -8.88 -27.46 8.82
CA GLY A 94 -9.35 -27.97 7.51
C GLY A 94 -10.84 -27.78 7.25
N GLN A 95 -11.54 -26.95 8.02
CA GLN A 95 -12.93 -26.57 7.78
C GLN A 95 -13.05 -25.05 7.72
N ALA A 96 -13.76 -24.54 6.71
CA ALA A 96 -14.11 -23.15 6.61
C ALA A 96 -15.39 -22.88 7.42
N GLN A 97 -15.37 -21.81 8.19
CA GLN A 97 -16.54 -21.33 8.95
C GLN A 97 -16.79 -19.87 8.60
N GLU A 98 -18.05 -19.52 8.42
CA GLU A 98 -18.45 -18.12 8.27
C GLU A 98 -18.12 -17.39 9.58
N THR A 99 -17.40 -16.27 9.51
CA THR A 99 -17.02 -15.44 10.65
C THR A 99 -17.62 -14.03 10.48
N GLY A 100 -18.01 -13.42 11.58
CA GLY A 100 -18.53 -12.05 11.59
C GLY A 100 -17.37 -11.05 11.62
N ASP A 101 -16.88 -10.80 12.81
CA ASP A 101 -15.82 -9.84 13.04
C ASP A 101 -14.44 -10.48 12.92
N TYR A 102 -13.51 -9.74 12.37
CA TYR A 102 -12.10 -10.16 12.26
C TYR A 102 -11.46 -10.41 13.64
N MET A 103 -11.91 -9.68 14.67
CA MET A 103 -11.43 -9.79 16.06
C MET A 103 -12.60 -9.54 17.03
N GLU A 104 -13.15 -10.62 17.58
CA GLU A 104 -14.31 -10.53 18.49
C GLU A 104 -14.04 -9.67 19.74
N ASP A 105 -12.85 -9.75 20.30
CA ASP A 105 -12.43 -9.03 21.51
C ASP A 105 -11.76 -7.68 21.22
N LEU A 106 -11.90 -7.11 20.03
CA LEU A 106 -11.34 -5.80 19.68
C LEU A 106 -11.77 -4.69 20.65
N PRO A 107 -13.03 -4.60 21.11
CA PRO A 107 -13.42 -3.58 22.09
C PRO A 107 -12.65 -3.68 23.40
N LEU A 108 -12.39 -4.88 23.91
CA LEU A 108 -11.60 -5.11 25.12
C LEU A 108 -10.13 -4.71 24.91
N LEU A 109 -9.56 -5.04 23.75
CA LEU A 109 -8.21 -4.66 23.38
C LEU A 109 -8.06 -3.13 23.35
N LEU A 110 -8.99 -2.44 22.67
CA LEU A 110 -9.00 -0.97 22.56
C LEU A 110 -9.18 -0.29 23.92
N GLU A 111 -10.04 -0.81 24.81
CA GLU A 111 -10.18 -0.28 26.18
C GLU A 111 -8.83 -0.25 26.90
N LYS A 112 -8.06 -1.34 26.84
CA LYS A 112 -6.73 -1.42 27.46
C LYS A 112 -5.71 -0.50 26.78
N LEU A 113 -5.74 -0.43 25.44
CA LEU A 113 -4.87 0.47 24.67
C LEU A 113 -5.11 1.95 25.03
N HIS A 114 -6.37 2.35 25.18
CA HIS A 114 -6.73 3.72 25.58
C HIS A 114 -6.33 4.06 27.01
N ALA A 115 -6.22 3.07 27.90
CA ALA A 115 -5.79 3.27 29.27
C ALA A 115 -4.26 3.45 29.42
N LEU A 116 -3.48 3.22 28.37
CA LEU A 116 -2.02 3.35 28.42
C LEU A 116 -1.58 4.82 28.51
N SER A 117 -0.61 5.06 29.39
CA SER A 117 0.07 6.36 29.51
C SER A 117 1.41 6.45 28.79
N HIS A 118 1.96 5.31 28.36
CA HIS A 118 3.25 5.21 27.67
C HIS A 118 3.14 4.25 26.50
N ASP A 119 3.87 4.55 25.45
CA ASP A 119 3.93 3.69 24.28
C ASP A 119 4.80 2.45 24.52
N MET A 120 4.47 1.36 23.86
CA MET A 120 5.23 0.11 23.87
C MET A 120 4.97 -0.68 22.57
N THR A 121 5.66 -1.80 22.37
CA THR A 121 5.38 -2.66 21.22
C THR A 121 4.12 -3.50 21.45
N LEU A 122 3.44 -3.89 20.35
CA LEU A 122 2.24 -4.73 20.44
C LEU A 122 2.52 -6.02 21.21
N THR A 123 3.62 -6.71 20.91
CA THR A 123 3.99 -7.95 21.60
C THR A 123 4.19 -7.73 23.11
N ALA A 124 4.84 -6.63 23.52
CA ALA A 124 5.02 -6.31 24.93
C ALA A 124 3.68 -6.03 25.61
N PHE A 125 2.80 -5.27 24.95
CA PHE A 125 1.46 -4.98 25.43
C PHE A 125 0.62 -6.24 25.65
N LEU A 126 0.56 -7.11 24.64
CA LEU A 126 -0.21 -8.36 24.73
C LEU A 126 0.30 -9.27 25.86
N ASN A 127 1.62 -9.41 26.02
CA ASN A 127 2.21 -10.19 27.09
C ASN A 127 1.94 -9.60 28.50
N GLN A 128 1.85 -8.28 28.60
CA GLN A 128 1.65 -7.61 29.88
C GLN A 128 0.18 -7.56 30.31
N TYR A 129 -0.75 -7.32 29.39
CA TYR A 129 -2.16 -7.05 29.69
C TYR A 129 -3.09 -8.22 29.40
N PHE A 130 -2.63 -9.21 28.63
CA PHE A 130 -3.39 -10.39 28.23
C PHE A 130 -2.53 -11.67 28.36
N PRO A 131 -1.88 -11.93 29.51
CA PRO A 131 -0.96 -13.05 29.65
C PRO A 131 -1.66 -14.42 29.78
N GLU A 132 -2.94 -14.45 30.21
CA GLU A 132 -3.65 -15.67 30.54
C GLU A 132 -4.00 -16.48 29.27
N ASP A 133 -4.09 -17.80 29.40
CA ASP A 133 -4.37 -18.74 28.30
C ASP A 133 -5.72 -18.44 27.62
N GLN A 134 -6.71 -17.95 28.36
CA GLN A 134 -8.01 -17.57 27.79
C GLN A 134 -7.92 -16.49 26.70
N TYR A 135 -6.86 -15.67 26.69
CA TYR A 135 -6.63 -14.63 25.71
C TYR A 135 -5.68 -15.07 24.56
N GLN A 136 -5.41 -16.36 24.43
CA GLN A 136 -4.52 -16.84 23.39
C GLN A 136 -5.04 -16.44 22.00
N LEU A 137 -6.32 -16.67 21.74
CA LEU A 137 -6.94 -16.32 20.45
C LEU A 137 -6.88 -14.80 20.18
N LEU A 138 -7.18 -13.97 21.18
CA LEU A 138 -7.06 -12.51 21.07
C LEU A 138 -5.63 -12.09 20.67
N ARG A 139 -4.60 -12.66 21.32
CA ARG A 139 -3.21 -12.36 21.01
C ARG A 139 -2.87 -12.73 19.57
N GLU A 140 -3.27 -13.93 19.13
CA GLU A 140 -3.03 -14.42 17.78
C GLU A 140 -3.73 -13.54 16.72
N GLN A 141 -4.99 -13.19 16.95
CA GLN A 141 -5.76 -12.30 16.06
C GLN A 141 -5.17 -10.89 16.01
N ALA A 142 -4.78 -10.30 17.14
CA ALA A 142 -4.18 -8.96 17.19
C ALA A 142 -2.83 -8.90 16.45
N ILE A 143 -1.99 -9.93 16.61
CA ILE A 143 -0.72 -10.04 15.88
C ILE A 143 -0.99 -10.22 14.39
N ARG A 144 -1.88 -11.14 14.02
CA ARG A 144 -2.25 -11.41 12.62
C ARG A 144 -2.80 -10.15 11.94
N PHE A 145 -3.61 -9.36 12.66
CA PHE A 145 -4.16 -8.13 12.13
C PHE A 145 -3.07 -7.07 11.92
N ALA A 146 -2.23 -6.81 12.92
CA ALA A 146 -1.12 -5.86 12.79
C ALA A 146 -0.12 -6.26 11.69
N GLU A 147 0.21 -7.55 11.57
CA GLU A 147 1.16 -8.03 10.56
C GLU A 147 0.54 -8.15 9.17
N GLY A 148 -0.72 -8.55 9.08
CA GLY A 148 -1.43 -8.71 7.81
C GLY A 148 -1.98 -7.39 7.27
N TYR A 149 -2.81 -6.69 8.03
CA TYR A 149 -3.46 -5.46 7.60
C TYR A 149 -2.51 -4.26 7.59
N ASP A 150 -1.82 -4.00 8.71
CA ASP A 150 -0.88 -2.88 8.84
C ASP A 150 0.50 -3.17 8.25
N ALA A 151 0.77 -4.41 7.82
CA ALA A 151 2.09 -4.90 7.40
C ALA A 151 3.19 -4.62 8.44
N ALA A 152 2.82 -4.49 9.70
CA ALA A 152 3.70 -4.10 10.79
C ALA A 152 4.42 -5.32 11.38
N ASP A 153 5.57 -5.08 12.01
CA ASP A 153 6.25 -6.08 12.85
C ASP A 153 5.73 -5.90 14.29
N SER A 154 5.00 -6.86 14.82
CA SER A 154 4.39 -6.81 16.17
C SER A 154 5.40 -6.59 17.29
N HIS A 155 6.68 -6.94 17.08
CA HIS A 155 7.78 -6.68 18.01
C HIS A 155 8.31 -5.23 17.94
N ARG A 156 7.89 -4.44 16.97
CA ARG A 156 8.34 -3.05 16.73
C ARG A 156 7.19 -2.05 16.65
N ALA A 157 5.99 -2.51 16.28
CA ALA A 157 4.83 -1.65 16.09
C ALA A 157 4.43 -0.95 17.40
N SER A 158 4.30 0.37 17.33
CA SER A 158 3.80 1.23 18.40
C SER A 158 2.32 0.93 18.67
N VAL A 159 1.97 0.59 19.90
CA VAL A 159 0.55 0.40 20.25
C VAL A 159 -0.25 1.70 20.23
N PHE A 160 0.39 2.86 20.35
CA PHE A 160 -0.31 4.13 20.18
C PHE A 160 -0.72 4.36 18.72
N ALA A 161 0.16 4.04 17.77
CA ALA A 161 -0.16 4.12 16.36
C ALA A 161 -1.27 3.13 15.97
N LEU A 162 -1.17 1.87 16.42
CA LEU A 162 -2.20 0.85 16.18
C LEU A 162 -3.55 1.22 16.83
N ARG A 163 -3.53 1.74 18.07
CA ARG A 163 -4.73 2.23 18.74
C ARG A 163 -5.45 3.29 17.93
N ASP A 164 -4.70 4.28 17.44
CA ASP A 164 -5.26 5.40 16.67
C ASP A 164 -5.83 4.91 15.32
N GLU A 165 -5.17 3.97 14.66
CA GLU A 165 -5.63 3.33 13.42
C GLU A 165 -6.88 2.47 13.65
N TRP A 166 -6.82 1.56 14.59
CA TRP A 166 -7.92 0.61 14.86
C TRP A 166 -9.16 1.29 15.45
N SER A 167 -8.98 2.38 16.21
CA SER A 167 -10.11 3.19 16.71
C SER A 167 -10.78 4.00 15.60
N ALA A 168 -10.11 4.26 14.51
CA ALA A 168 -10.67 4.99 13.37
C ALA A 168 -11.52 4.09 12.45
N GLY A 169 -11.67 2.80 12.74
CA GLY A 169 -12.45 1.85 11.95
C GLY A 169 -11.82 1.54 10.59
N GLY A 170 -10.49 1.62 10.48
CA GLY A 170 -9.75 1.58 9.21
C GLY A 170 -10.04 0.37 8.30
N ALA A 171 -10.45 -0.76 8.85
CA ALA A 171 -10.80 -1.97 8.09
C ALA A 171 -12.30 -2.07 7.73
N GLU A 172 -13.18 -1.37 8.46
CA GLU A 172 -14.63 -1.53 8.33
C GLU A 172 -15.22 -0.81 7.10
N ASP A 173 -14.77 0.43 6.82
CA ASP A 173 -15.20 1.23 5.65
C ASP A 173 -14.07 1.27 4.63
N SER A 174 -14.05 0.29 3.73
CA SER A 174 -12.94 0.07 2.79
C SER A 174 -13.44 -0.08 1.36
N PRO A 175 -14.16 0.91 0.79
CA PRO A 175 -14.64 0.81 -0.59
C PRO A 175 -13.51 0.76 -1.61
N ARG A 176 -13.81 0.22 -2.79
CA ARG A 176 -12.89 0.10 -3.93
C ARG A 176 -13.32 0.98 -5.10
N PRO A 177 -12.41 1.73 -5.75
CA PRO A 177 -12.71 2.42 -7.00
C PRO A 177 -13.08 1.43 -8.10
N VAL A 178 -14.16 1.68 -8.81
CA VAL A 178 -14.57 0.84 -9.93
C VAL A 178 -13.59 1.04 -11.10
N GLY A 179 -12.93 -0.05 -11.52
CA GLY A 179 -11.87 0.00 -12.53
C GLY A 179 -10.53 0.50 -12.00
N GLY A 180 -10.38 0.65 -10.69
CA GLY A 180 -9.13 0.99 -10.02
C GLY A 180 -8.82 2.48 -9.96
N TYR A 181 -7.66 2.80 -9.38
CA TYR A 181 -7.19 4.19 -9.18
C TYR A 181 -6.57 4.84 -10.44
N GLY A 182 -6.36 4.07 -11.51
CA GLY A 182 -5.66 4.55 -12.71
C GLY A 182 -6.27 5.82 -13.33
N THR A 183 -7.60 5.93 -13.32
CA THR A 183 -8.33 7.10 -13.83
C THR A 183 -8.01 8.37 -13.05
N MET A 184 -7.88 8.29 -11.72
CA MET A 184 -7.50 9.41 -10.86
C MET A 184 -6.08 9.90 -11.17
N LEU A 185 -5.14 8.98 -11.37
CA LEU A 185 -3.76 9.32 -11.73
C LEU A 185 -3.69 9.95 -13.12
N ALA A 186 -4.45 9.42 -14.09
CA ALA A 186 -4.54 9.98 -15.42
C ALA A 186 -5.12 11.41 -15.40
N LEU A 187 -6.16 11.66 -14.60
CA LEU A 187 -6.73 12.99 -14.40
C LEU A 187 -5.67 13.98 -13.86
N LEU A 188 -4.96 13.60 -12.79
CA LEU A 188 -3.92 14.46 -12.20
C LEU A 188 -2.82 14.79 -13.21
N ALA A 189 -2.36 13.80 -13.98
CA ALA A 189 -1.35 14.01 -15.02
C ALA A 189 -1.87 14.92 -16.16
N GLN A 190 -3.11 14.71 -16.60
CA GLN A 190 -3.74 15.54 -17.62
C GLN A 190 -3.90 17.00 -17.16
N GLN A 191 -4.35 17.22 -15.93
CA GLN A 191 -4.51 18.57 -15.36
C GLN A 191 -3.15 19.27 -15.18
N LEU A 192 -2.10 18.54 -14.76
CA LEU A 192 -0.73 19.04 -14.70
C LEU A 192 -0.27 19.52 -16.09
N GLN A 193 -0.41 18.67 -17.11
CA GLN A 193 0.01 19.00 -18.49
C GLN A 193 -0.80 20.16 -19.07
N ALA A 194 -2.10 20.20 -18.82
CA ALA A 194 -2.96 21.31 -19.25
C ALA A 194 -2.55 22.67 -18.63
N ALA A 195 -1.99 22.63 -17.41
CA ALA A 195 -1.42 23.79 -16.74
C ALA A 195 0.04 24.12 -17.16
N GLY A 196 0.59 23.40 -18.16
CA GLY A 196 1.95 23.62 -18.68
C GLY A 196 3.04 22.87 -17.92
N GLY A 197 2.70 22.03 -16.95
CA GLY A 197 3.66 21.17 -16.26
C GLY A 197 4.14 20.01 -17.13
N GLN A 198 5.29 19.45 -16.79
CA GLN A 198 5.97 18.41 -17.57
C GLN A 198 6.20 17.16 -16.73
N LEU A 199 6.26 16.01 -17.41
CA LEU A 199 6.53 14.68 -16.84
C LEU A 199 7.72 14.06 -17.56
N ALA A 200 8.70 13.57 -16.79
CA ALA A 200 9.84 12.79 -17.28
C ALA A 200 9.84 11.43 -16.60
N LEU A 201 9.25 10.44 -17.26
CA LEU A 201 9.28 9.04 -16.84
C LEU A 201 10.63 8.39 -17.17
N GLY A 202 10.94 7.24 -16.59
CA GLY A 202 12.21 6.54 -16.78
C GLY A 202 13.40 7.42 -16.38
N THR A 203 13.25 8.25 -15.34
CA THR A 203 14.27 9.21 -14.90
C THR A 203 14.60 8.97 -13.44
N VAL A 204 15.65 8.19 -13.20
CA VAL A 204 16.09 7.81 -11.86
C VAL A 204 16.94 8.91 -11.26
N VAL A 205 16.42 9.59 -10.23
CA VAL A 205 17.18 10.59 -9.47
C VAL A 205 18.18 9.88 -8.56
N GLN A 206 19.45 10.26 -8.66
CA GLN A 206 20.57 9.67 -7.91
C GLN A 206 21.13 10.60 -6.85
N ALA A 207 21.14 11.92 -7.12
CA ALA A 207 21.63 12.91 -6.16
C ALA A 207 20.87 14.23 -6.28
N VAL A 208 20.72 14.91 -5.14
CA VAL A 208 20.16 16.25 -5.03
C VAL A 208 21.18 17.16 -4.35
N HIS A 209 21.75 18.08 -5.13
CA HIS A 209 22.60 19.14 -4.62
C HIS A 209 21.74 20.38 -4.40
N TRP A 210 21.74 20.93 -3.20
CA TRP A 210 20.82 22.01 -2.88
C TRP A 210 21.42 23.09 -2.01
N GLN A 211 20.96 24.30 -2.24
CA GLN A 211 21.15 25.46 -1.37
C GLN A 211 19.89 26.34 -1.43
N PRO A 212 19.67 27.27 -0.51
CA PRO A 212 18.50 28.15 -0.56
C PRO A 212 18.34 28.81 -1.92
N GLY A 213 17.20 28.54 -2.57
CA GLY A 213 16.84 29.12 -3.88
C GLY A 213 17.48 28.45 -5.10
N HIS A 214 18.26 27.39 -4.94
CA HIS A 214 18.87 26.68 -6.07
C HIS A 214 19.05 25.19 -5.77
N VAL A 215 18.55 24.35 -6.67
CA VAL A 215 18.66 22.88 -6.60
C VAL A 215 19.15 22.34 -7.92
N VAL A 216 20.07 21.40 -7.86
CA VAL A 216 20.54 20.61 -9.00
C VAL A 216 20.27 19.14 -8.72
N VAL A 217 19.48 18.52 -9.58
CA VAL A 217 19.15 17.10 -9.49
C VAL A 217 19.94 16.33 -10.55
N HIS A 218 20.72 15.35 -10.12
CA HIS A 218 21.47 14.45 -10.96
C HIS A 218 20.71 13.13 -11.10
N CYS A 219 20.53 12.71 -12.34
CA CYS A 219 19.81 11.49 -12.68
C CYS A 219 20.74 10.51 -13.41
N ASP A 220 20.23 9.31 -13.64
CA ASP A 220 20.88 8.33 -14.50
C ASP A 220 21.13 8.89 -15.91
N GLN A 221 21.95 8.20 -16.71
CA GLN A 221 22.32 8.59 -18.07
C GLN A 221 22.89 10.03 -18.16
N ASP A 222 23.58 10.50 -17.10
CA ASP A 222 24.18 11.85 -17.01
C ASP A 222 23.18 13.00 -17.23
N ARG A 223 21.89 12.76 -17.01
CA ARG A 223 20.86 13.80 -17.08
C ARG A 223 20.93 14.70 -15.84
N ARG A 224 20.73 16.00 -16.07
CA ARG A 224 20.78 17.01 -15.03
C ARG A 224 19.64 18.01 -15.19
N TYR A 225 18.99 18.33 -14.07
CA TYR A 225 17.90 19.29 -14.02
C TYR A 225 18.16 20.33 -12.93
N GLU A 226 17.74 21.57 -13.18
CA GLU A 226 17.93 22.68 -12.23
C GLU A 226 16.59 23.33 -11.92
N ALA A 227 16.42 23.76 -10.66
CA ALA A 227 15.24 24.48 -10.21
C ALA A 227 15.56 25.40 -9.04
N SER A 228 14.62 26.27 -8.70
CA SER A 228 14.70 27.06 -7.47
C SER A 228 14.33 26.24 -6.23
N GLN A 229 13.48 25.23 -6.39
CA GLN A 229 12.97 24.38 -5.30
C GLN A 229 12.78 22.93 -5.78
N VAL A 230 12.79 22.00 -4.82
CA VAL A 230 12.45 20.60 -5.06
C VAL A 230 11.42 20.12 -4.04
N VAL A 231 10.43 19.37 -4.51
CA VAL A 231 9.47 18.63 -3.70
C VAL A 231 9.78 17.14 -3.81
N LEU A 232 10.02 16.50 -2.69
CA LEU A 232 10.36 15.08 -2.62
C LEU A 232 9.14 14.30 -2.12
N THR A 233 8.58 13.44 -2.96
CA THR A 233 7.42 12.59 -2.64
C THR A 233 7.80 11.10 -2.66
N LEU A 234 8.96 10.83 -2.11
CA LEU A 234 9.60 9.52 -2.12
C LEU A 234 9.01 8.59 -1.03
N PRO A 235 8.86 7.30 -1.32
CA PRO A 235 8.46 6.34 -0.31
C PRO A 235 9.57 6.16 0.74
N LEU A 236 9.16 5.74 1.95
CA LEU A 236 10.06 5.57 3.09
C LEU A 236 11.27 4.67 2.78
N GLY A 237 11.07 3.60 1.99
CA GLY A 237 12.16 2.70 1.60
C GLY A 237 13.32 3.37 0.86
N ILE A 238 13.07 4.47 0.13
CA ILE A 238 14.15 5.26 -0.50
C ILE A 238 14.94 6.05 0.56
N TRP A 239 14.27 6.56 1.59
CA TRP A 239 14.93 7.24 2.70
C TRP A 239 15.75 6.31 3.59
N GLN A 240 15.35 5.03 3.66
CA GLN A 240 16.03 3.97 4.43
C GLN A 240 17.08 3.22 3.62
N ALA A 241 17.19 3.46 2.31
CA ALA A 241 18.17 2.80 1.46
C ALA A 241 19.59 3.12 1.91
N GLU A 242 20.44 2.11 1.97
CA GLU A 242 21.85 2.24 2.32
C GLU A 242 22.68 2.83 1.16
N ALA A 243 23.75 3.54 1.49
CA ALA A 243 24.62 4.08 0.48
C ALA A 243 25.19 2.98 -0.45
N GLY A 244 25.03 3.19 -1.75
CA GLY A 244 25.45 2.23 -2.78
C GLY A 244 24.43 1.13 -3.11
N SER A 245 23.31 1.04 -2.38
CA SER A 245 22.22 0.13 -2.74
C SER A 245 21.33 0.71 -3.85
N PRO A 246 20.61 -0.14 -4.60
CA PRO A 246 19.61 0.34 -5.53
C PRO A 246 18.56 1.23 -4.84
N GLY A 247 18.26 2.37 -5.45
CA GLY A 247 17.30 3.33 -4.91
C GLY A 247 17.88 4.31 -3.88
N TYR A 248 19.16 4.20 -3.50
CA TYR A 248 19.79 5.22 -2.64
C TYR A 248 19.78 6.58 -3.34
N LEU A 249 19.33 7.60 -2.63
CA LEU A 249 19.33 8.99 -3.08
C LEU A 249 20.29 9.81 -2.20
N ALA A 250 21.35 10.35 -2.81
CA ALA A 250 22.31 11.19 -2.13
C ALA A 250 21.80 12.63 -1.98
N PHE A 251 22.14 13.29 -0.90
CA PHE A 251 21.89 14.73 -0.68
C PHE A 251 23.19 15.48 -0.39
N GLU A 252 23.34 16.66 -0.97
CA GLU A 252 24.44 17.54 -0.67
C GLU A 252 23.93 19.00 -0.53
N PRO A 253 23.97 19.57 0.68
CA PRO A 253 24.33 18.96 1.97
C PRO A 253 23.43 17.79 2.39
N GLU A 254 23.98 16.87 3.17
CA GLU A 254 23.23 15.74 3.73
C GLU A 254 22.07 16.21 4.62
N LEU A 255 21.05 15.33 4.76
CA LEU A 255 19.84 15.56 5.56
C LEU A 255 19.77 14.59 6.77
N PRO A 256 20.71 14.65 7.73
CA PRO A 256 20.85 13.63 8.77
C PRO A 256 19.60 13.50 9.65
N ALA A 257 18.94 14.60 9.99
CA ALA A 257 17.72 14.57 10.79
C ALA A 257 16.58 13.83 10.07
N LYS A 258 16.45 13.96 8.74
CA LYS A 258 15.44 13.25 7.96
C LYS A 258 15.75 11.77 7.85
N ARG A 259 17.03 11.41 7.65
CA ARG A 259 17.43 10.00 7.64
C ARG A 259 17.26 9.33 9.00
N THR A 260 17.61 10.02 10.10
CA THR A 260 17.37 9.50 11.46
C THR A 260 15.88 9.26 11.71
N ALA A 261 15.02 10.22 11.34
CA ALA A 261 13.58 10.06 11.46
C ALA A 261 13.05 8.89 10.60
N ALA A 262 13.51 8.79 9.35
CA ALA A 262 13.13 7.69 8.46
C ALA A 262 13.57 6.33 9.01
N ALA A 263 14.79 6.22 9.55
CA ALA A 263 15.30 4.97 10.14
C ALA A 263 14.50 4.51 11.38
N ALA A 264 13.87 5.44 12.10
CA ALA A 264 13.03 5.13 13.25
C ALA A 264 11.63 4.63 12.86
N MET A 265 11.20 4.81 11.61
CA MET A 265 9.89 4.38 11.12
C MET A 265 9.93 2.94 10.61
N GLY A 266 8.83 2.20 10.81
CA GLY A 266 8.63 0.89 10.18
C GLY A 266 8.25 1.02 8.70
N PHE A 267 8.75 0.09 7.89
CA PHE A 267 8.38 -0.04 6.49
C PHE A 267 8.18 -1.52 6.17
N GLY A 268 6.92 -1.98 6.31
CA GLY A 268 6.55 -3.38 6.14
C GLY A 268 6.61 -3.83 4.68
N ALA A 269 6.95 -5.09 4.47
CA ALA A 269 6.88 -5.74 3.17
C ALA A 269 5.47 -6.29 2.92
N ILE A 270 5.12 -6.37 1.66
CA ILE A 270 3.84 -6.92 1.19
C ILE A 270 4.11 -7.80 -0.02
N ILE A 271 3.41 -8.92 -0.09
CA ILE A 271 3.26 -9.75 -1.29
C ILE A 271 1.77 -9.79 -1.61
N LYS A 272 1.43 -9.42 -2.84
CA LYS A 272 0.07 -9.47 -3.38
C LYS A 272 0.07 -10.39 -4.60
N VAL A 273 -0.79 -11.39 -4.61
CA VAL A 273 -0.95 -12.36 -5.70
C VAL A 273 -2.36 -12.25 -6.25
N LEU A 274 -2.50 -12.22 -7.57
CA LEU A 274 -3.79 -12.20 -8.23
C LEU A 274 -3.93 -13.47 -9.08
N LEU A 275 -5.01 -14.19 -8.85
CA LEU A 275 -5.33 -15.42 -9.56
C LEU A 275 -6.73 -15.28 -10.18
N GLU A 276 -6.80 -15.20 -11.51
CA GLU A 276 -8.07 -15.22 -12.23
C GLU A 276 -8.29 -16.63 -12.79
N PHE A 277 -9.47 -17.16 -12.56
CA PHE A 277 -9.89 -18.51 -12.93
C PHE A 277 -10.92 -18.46 -14.05
N ASP A 278 -11.22 -19.60 -14.66
CA ASP A 278 -12.28 -19.71 -15.67
C ASP A 278 -13.68 -19.55 -15.03
N GLU A 279 -13.83 -19.97 -13.78
CA GLU A 279 -15.07 -19.87 -12.98
C GLU A 279 -14.76 -19.66 -11.50
N ALA A 280 -15.73 -19.13 -10.74
CA ALA A 280 -15.66 -18.99 -9.29
C ALA A 280 -15.87 -20.36 -8.61
N PHE A 281 -14.86 -21.22 -8.67
CA PHE A 281 -14.93 -22.62 -8.19
C PHE A 281 -15.27 -22.72 -6.69
N TRP A 282 -15.06 -21.67 -5.93
CA TRP A 282 -15.37 -21.61 -4.49
C TRP A 282 -16.87 -21.49 -4.19
N GLU A 283 -17.67 -21.08 -5.16
CA GLU A 283 -19.14 -20.95 -5.01
C GLU A 283 -19.85 -22.32 -4.94
N GLN A 284 -19.23 -23.38 -5.41
CA GLN A 284 -19.84 -24.68 -5.54
C GLN A 284 -18.96 -25.78 -4.93
N ALA A 285 -19.62 -26.88 -4.52
CA ALA A 285 -18.88 -28.05 -4.07
C ALA A 285 -18.03 -28.62 -5.21
N SER A 286 -16.74 -28.82 -4.96
CA SER A 286 -15.79 -29.38 -5.92
C SER A 286 -14.91 -30.43 -5.24
N PRO A 287 -14.27 -31.33 -6.01
CA PRO A 287 -13.35 -32.32 -5.43
C PRO A 287 -12.19 -31.71 -4.66
N ASN A 288 -11.84 -30.46 -4.97
CA ASN A 288 -10.70 -29.73 -4.40
C ASN A 288 -11.11 -28.79 -3.26
N LEU A 289 -12.39 -28.63 -2.99
CA LEU A 289 -12.92 -27.77 -1.95
C LEU A 289 -13.87 -28.57 -1.05
N ALA A 290 -13.48 -28.73 0.23
CA ALA A 290 -14.23 -29.57 1.18
C ALA A 290 -15.68 -29.09 1.37
N GLN A 291 -15.92 -27.77 1.25
CA GLN A 291 -17.24 -27.15 1.29
C GLN A 291 -17.25 -25.88 0.45
N PRO A 292 -18.42 -25.51 -0.17
CA PRO A 292 -18.56 -24.24 -0.86
C PRO A 292 -18.40 -23.04 0.07
N LEU A 293 -17.91 -21.94 -0.49
CA LEU A 293 -17.81 -20.64 0.16
C LEU A 293 -18.68 -19.61 -0.61
N PRO A 294 -20.01 -19.75 -0.54
CA PRO A 294 -20.90 -18.87 -1.32
C PRO A 294 -20.77 -17.42 -0.85
N ASP A 295 -20.86 -16.50 -1.81
CA ASP A 295 -20.73 -15.07 -1.55
C ASP A 295 -19.39 -14.72 -0.87
N LEU A 296 -18.29 -15.36 -1.26
CA LEU A 296 -16.98 -15.12 -0.66
C LEU A 296 -16.57 -13.64 -0.76
N GLY A 297 -16.46 -12.97 0.39
CA GLY A 297 -15.81 -11.67 0.54
C GLY A 297 -14.33 -11.88 0.87
N PHE A 298 -14.04 -12.25 2.12
CA PHE A 298 -12.68 -12.55 2.58
C PHE A 298 -12.56 -13.98 3.12
N LEU A 299 -11.38 -14.56 2.91
CA LEU A 299 -10.98 -15.86 3.47
C LEU A 299 -9.69 -15.67 4.26
N PHE A 300 -9.71 -16.14 5.51
CA PHE A 300 -8.54 -16.13 6.40
C PHE A 300 -8.13 -17.58 6.72
N SER A 301 -6.83 -17.84 6.74
CA SER A 301 -6.29 -19.18 7.02
C SER A 301 -4.89 -19.10 7.63
N ASP A 302 -4.36 -20.27 8.00
CA ASP A 302 -2.95 -20.43 8.41
C ASP A 302 -2.05 -20.88 7.23
N ALA A 303 -2.55 -20.78 5.99
CA ALA A 303 -1.81 -21.15 4.80
C ALA A 303 -0.65 -20.15 4.52
N PRO A 304 0.31 -20.51 3.63
CA PRO A 304 1.42 -19.62 3.27
C PRO A 304 0.99 -18.23 2.79
N ILE A 305 -0.11 -18.12 2.05
CA ILE A 305 -0.80 -16.87 1.76
C ILE A 305 -2.09 -16.86 2.59
N PRO A 306 -2.12 -16.17 3.73
CA PRO A 306 -3.15 -16.38 4.75
C PRO A 306 -4.47 -15.64 4.49
N THR A 307 -4.46 -14.61 3.65
CA THR A 307 -5.64 -13.77 3.41
C THR A 307 -5.95 -13.73 1.93
N TRP A 308 -7.19 -14.02 1.61
CA TRP A 308 -7.72 -13.95 0.25
C TRP A 308 -9.00 -13.14 0.21
N TRP A 309 -9.28 -12.49 -0.90
CA TRP A 309 -10.60 -11.89 -1.13
C TRP A 309 -11.03 -12.01 -2.58
N ALA A 310 -12.33 -12.15 -2.77
CA ALA A 310 -12.97 -12.04 -4.06
C ALA A 310 -13.31 -10.57 -4.41
N GLN A 311 -13.86 -10.37 -5.60
CA GLN A 311 -14.08 -9.02 -6.10
C GLN A 311 -15.52 -8.52 -5.91
N LEU A 312 -16.37 -9.22 -5.13
CA LEU A 312 -17.75 -8.82 -4.92
C LEU A 312 -17.89 -7.31 -4.57
N PRO A 313 -18.92 -6.65 -5.09
CA PRO A 313 -20.03 -7.17 -5.91
C PRO A 313 -19.71 -7.37 -7.41
N ASP A 314 -18.47 -7.26 -7.86
CA ASP A 314 -18.03 -7.68 -9.19
C ASP A 314 -17.91 -9.22 -9.19
N PRO A 315 -18.68 -9.95 -10.03
CA PRO A 315 -18.73 -11.42 -9.99
C PRO A 315 -17.52 -12.08 -10.69
N ARG A 316 -16.45 -11.34 -10.97
CA ARG A 316 -15.26 -11.91 -11.61
C ARG A 316 -14.67 -13.06 -10.78
N PRO A 317 -14.24 -14.15 -11.44
CA PRO A 317 -13.57 -15.24 -10.76
C PRO A 317 -12.10 -14.92 -10.46
N LEU A 318 -11.87 -13.78 -9.81
CA LEU A 318 -10.55 -13.27 -9.40
C LEU A 318 -10.42 -13.34 -7.89
N LEU A 319 -9.40 -14.03 -7.42
CA LEU A 319 -8.95 -14.01 -6.04
C LEU A 319 -7.69 -13.18 -5.91
N THR A 320 -7.65 -12.36 -4.89
CA THR A 320 -6.47 -11.64 -4.49
C THR A 320 -5.93 -12.23 -3.20
N GLY A 321 -4.70 -12.74 -3.24
CA GLY A 321 -3.96 -13.22 -2.10
C GLY A 321 -3.06 -12.15 -1.50
N TRP A 322 -2.94 -12.14 -0.19
CA TRP A 322 -2.21 -11.13 0.55
C TRP A 322 -1.38 -11.73 1.67
N LEU A 323 -0.13 -11.32 1.71
CA LEU A 323 0.80 -11.60 2.79
C LEU A 323 1.53 -10.33 3.18
N GLY A 324 1.42 -9.90 4.45
CA GLY A 324 2.04 -8.70 4.98
C GLY A 324 3.14 -8.96 6.01
N GLY A 325 3.84 -7.91 6.39
CA GLY A 325 4.73 -7.83 7.54
C GLY A 325 5.96 -8.75 7.50
N PRO A 326 6.36 -9.31 8.67
CA PRO A 326 7.56 -10.14 8.79
C PRO A 326 7.55 -11.38 7.89
N ALA A 327 6.38 -11.98 7.64
CA ALA A 327 6.23 -13.14 6.78
C ALA A 327 6.55 -12.82 5.31
N ALA A 328 6.08 -11.67 4.81
CA ALA A 328 6.43 -11.16 3.48
C ALA A 328 7.92 -10.77 3.40
N THR A 329 8.47 -10.17 4.45
CA THR A 329 9.89 -9.80 4.51
C THR A 329 10.81 -11.03 4.35
N LYS A 330 10.46 -12.16 4.97
CA LYS A 330 11.21 -13.42 4.87
C LYS A 330 11.24 -13.98 3.45
N ARG A 331 10.25 -13.63 2.61
CA ARG A 331 10.12 -14.09 1.22
C ARG A 331 10.69 -13.13 0.17
N ARG A 332 11.39 -12.08 0.60
CA ARG A 332 11.94 -11.04 -0.31
C ARG A 332 12.76 -11.60 -1.46
N GLU A 333 13.54 -12.65 -1.21
CA GLU A 333 14.43 -13.29 -2.18
C GLU A 333 13.79 -14.52 -2.86
N THR A 334 12.54 -14.84 -2.53
CA THR A 334 11.82 -15.98 -3.13
C THR A 334 11.38 -15.57 -4.55
N PRO A 335 11.68 -16.39 -5.58
CA PRO A 335 11.24 -16.12 -6.94
C PRO A 335 9.71 -16.04 -7.07
N ASP A 336 9.21 -15.18 -7.95
CA ASP A 336 7.78 -15.00 -8.18
C ASP A 336 7.05 -16.32 -8.49
N ALA A 337 7.68 -17.20 -9.29
CA ALA A 337 7.10 -18.51 -9.63
C ALA A 337 6.85 -19.38 -8.38
N ALA A 338 7.77 -19.36 -7.41
CA ALA A 338 7.60 -20.12 -6.17
C ALA A 338 6.52 -19.49 -5.27
N ILE A 339 6.39 -18.14 -5.27
CA ILE A 339 5.29 -17.46 -4.57
C ILE A 339 3.94 -17.83 -5.19
N ILE A 340 3.87 -17.94 -6.52
CA ILE A 340 2.64 -18.35 -7.21
C ILE A 340 2.29 -19.81 -6.87
N GLU A 341 3.28 -20.70 -6.81
CA GLU A 341 3.08 -22.10 -6.36
C GLU A 341 2.55 -22.16 -4.92
N GLU A 342 3.18 -21.43 -3.98
CA GLU A 342 2.67 -21.31 -2.60
C GLU A 342 1.23 -20.76 -2.56
N ALA A 343 0.90 -19.82 -3.42
CA ALA A 343 -0.43 -19.22 -3.50
C ALA A 343 -1.47 -20.21 -4.02
N LEU A 344 -1.12 -21.05 -5.00
CA LEU A 344 -2.03 -22.07 -5.55
C LEU A 344 -2.26 -23.24 -4.57
N GLU A 345 -1.34 -23.44 -3.61
CA GLU A 345 -1.45 -24.45 -2.54
C GLU A 345 -2.20 -23.90 -1.30
N SER A 346 -2.39 -22.59 -1.22
CA SER A 346 -3.02 -21.90 -0.09
C SER A 346 -4.52 -21.87 -0.19
#